data_a9fd772e3e3ddab98529f7ff334879d6
#
_entry.id   a9fd772e3e3ddab98529f7ff334879d6
#
_cell.length_a   1.000
_cell.length_b   1.000
_cell.length_c   1.000
_cell.angle_alpha   90.00
_cell.angle_beta   90.00
_cell.angle_gamma   90.00
#
_symmetry.space_group_name_H-M   'P 1'
#
loop_
_entity.id
_entity.type
_entity.pdbx_description
1 polymer ?
#
loop_
_entity_poly.entity_id
_entity_poly.type
_entity_poly.pdbx_seq_one_letter_code
_entity_poly.pdbx_strand_id
1 'polypeptide(L)'
;MGREFRLLWQDPFSRALMSWVPLLLMGILCWIFSAGLARDLKVGLVDLDHSVLSRQLAFSLNGSAGLKVAQQFDSIDAGARALRGGDIYALVVIPNHLERDARQGTQPQVTVFNNGQLILIAKLVNSALAQVVGTLNGQVGVLEAMADGKALPGALGQSVPISSQVTALYNLNSSYAQFLLSAILPAVWQILVVLFGLNALARTDRLGLDWTTRGVWFGLWRTLLPHVLIGWGWGIVWTLLLFKGFSYPMHGSWLVLVVGLGLASAACVTMGAFFYGIIRDPARALSLAGAYTAPGFAFMGVTFPVSAMGDFARFWRSLLPVSHYVELQIGQSNYGLPLASALPQLGALLLFLLPLLLVVRRYKQQAELARQSAAVASAEKEPE
;
A
#
# COMPACT_ATOMS: atom_id res chain seq x y z
N MET A 1 2.44 1.05 -34.93
CA MET A 1 1.57 1.34 -33.78
C MET A 1 0.08 1.10 -34.08
N GLY A 2 -0.52 1.66 -35.13
CA GLY A 2 -1.96 1.49 -35.40
C GLY A 2 -2.45 0.04 -35.57
N ARG A 3 -1.62 -0.87 -36.13
CA ARG A 3 -1.95 -2.29 -36.22
C ARG A 3 -2.07 -2.96 -34.85
N GLU A 4 -1.12 -2.68 -33.94
CA GLU A 4 -1.13 -3.26 -32.59
C GLU A 4 -2.33 -2.77 -31.78
N PHE A 5 -2.64 -1.46 -31.82
CA PHE A 5 -3.85 -0.93 -31.18
C PHE A 5 -5.12 -1.58 -31.72
N ARG A 6 -5.21 -1.83 -33.04
CA ARG A 6 -6.36 -2.52 -33.63
C ARG A 6 -6.45 -3.96 -33.12
N LEU A 7 -5.34 -4.70 -33.08
CA LEU A 7 -5.28 -6.06 -32.55
C LEU A 7 -5.64 -6.12 -31.07
N LEU A 8 -5.20 -5.15 -30.27
CA LEU A 8 -5.57 -5.02 -28.86
C LEU A 8 -7.08 -4.86 -28.69
N TRP A 9 -7.70 -4.04 -29.54
CA TRP A 9 -9.13 -3.76 -29.45
C TRP A 9 -10.02 -4.91 -29.96
N GLN A 10 -9.50 -5.74 -30.83
CA GLN A 10 -10.20 -6.93 -31.37
C GLN A 10 -10.18 -8.12 -30.40
N ASP A 11 -9.14 -8.25 -29.56
CA ASP A 11 -9.07 -9.30 -28.54
C ASP A 11 -9.84 -8.88 -27.27
N PRO A 12 -10.97 -9.58 -26.94
CA PRO A 12 -11.80 -9.18 -25.81
C PRO A 12 -11.08 -9.23 -24.47
N PHE A 13 -10.14 -10.18 -24.30
CA PHE A 13 -9.34 -10.28 -23.07
C PHE A 13 -8.38 -9.10 -22.93
N SER A 14 -7.62 -8.77 -23.99
CA SER A 14 -6.72 -7.62 -24.00
C SER A 14 -7.48 -6.31 -23.77
N ARG A 15 -8.62 -6.15 -24.43
CA ARG A 15 -9.48 -4.96 -24.26
C ARG A 15 -9.96 -4.83 -22.82
N ALA A 16 -10.49 -5.90 -22.23
CA ALA A 16 -10.93 -5.88 -20.84
C ALA A 16 -9.79 -5.53 -19.87
N LEU A 17 -8.67 -6.24 -20.00
CA LEU A 17 -7.49 -6.10 -19.14
C LEU A 17 -6.91 -4.69 -19.18
N MET A 18 -6.96 -3.99 -20.32
CA MET A 18 -6.34 -2.68 -20.51
C MET A 18 -7.30 -1.49 -20.38
N SER A 19 -8.61 -1.74 -20.27
CA SER A 19 -9.61 -0.66 -20.19
C SER A 19 -10.38 -0.66 -18.87
N TRP A 20 -11.39 -1.50 -18.73
CA TRP A 20 -12.30 -1.44 -17.59
C TRP A 20 -11.82 -2.20 -16.35
N VAL A 21 -10.96 -3.23 -16.48
CA VAL A 21 -10.43 -3.97 -15.33
C VAL A 21 -9.61 -3.08 -14.40
N PRO A 22 -8.64 -2.26 -14.88
CA PRO A 22 -7.93 -1.30 -14.02
C PRO A 22 -8.88 -0.31 -13.33
N LEU A 23 -9.88 0.21 -14.07
CA LEU A 23 -10.90 1.11 -13.54
C LEU A 23 -11.71 0.45 -12.42
N LEU A 24 -12.18 -0.78 -12.66
CA LEU A 24 -12.97 -1.53 -11.69
C LEU A 24 -12.17 -1.78 -10.40
N LEU A 25 -10.93 -2.27 -10.53
CA LEU A 25 -10.08 -2.55 -9.38
C LEU A 25 -9.74 -1.28 -8.60
N MET A 26 -9.41 -0.19 -9.29
CA MET A 26 -9.19 1.11 -8.68
C MET A 26 -10.44 1.60 -7.96
N GLY A 27 -11.61 1.52 -8.62
CA GLY A 27 -12.90 1.93 -8.05
C GLY A 27 -13.26 1.13 -6.80
N ILE A 28 -13.10 -0.20 -6.83
CA ILE A 28 -13.34 -1.08 -5.68
C ILE A 28 -12.42 -0.71 -4.51
N LEU A 29 -11.12 -0.54 -4.77
CA LEU A 29 -10.17 -0.17 -3.72
C LEU A 29 -10.49 1.20 -3.12
N CYS A 30 -10.78 2.20 -3.95
CA CYS A 30 -11.19 3.52 -3.47
C CYS A 30 -12.50 3.47 -2.68
N TRP A 31 -13.45 2.63 -3.10
CA TRP A 31 -14.71 2.44 -2.38
C TRP A 31 -14.52 1.77 -1.02
N ILE A 32 -13.72 0.69 -0.95
CA ILE A 32 -13.39 -0.01 0.32
C ILE A 32 -12.75 0.97 1.32
N PHE A 33 -11.86 1.84 0.85
CA PHE A 33 -11.14 2.79 1.71
C PHE A 33 -11.78 4.18 1.76
N SER A 34 -13.00 4.37 1.23
CA SER A 34 -13.67 5.68 1.17
C SER A 34 -13.92 6.30 2.54
N ALA A 35 -14.10 5.49 3.58
CA ALA A 35 -14.27 5.96 4.96
C ALA A 35 -13.02 6.68 5.51
N GLY A 36 -11.85 6.46 4.92
CA GLY A 36 -10.59 7.16 5.16
C GLY A 36 -9.99 6.98 6.55
N LEU A 37 -10.75 7.25 7.58
CA LEU A 37 -10.40 7.14 8.99
C LEU A 37 -11.30 6.09 9.64
N ALA A 38 -10.70 5.21 10.42
CA ALA A 38 -11.45 4.39 11.35
C ALA A 38 -11.92 5.33 12.50
N ARG A 39 -13.15 5.84 12.39
CA ARG A 39 -13.81 6.63 13.42
C ARG A 39 -14.76 5.74 14.20
N ASP A 40 -15.18 6.22 15.38
CA ASP A 40 -16.15 5.51 16.23
C ASP A 40 -15.72 4.07 16.52
N LEU A 41 -14.41 3.87 16.80
CA LEU A 41 -13.89 2.56 17.16
C LEU A 41 -14.62 2.09 18.42
N LYS A 42 -15.36 0.99 18.30
CA LYS A 42 -16.18 0.44 19.37
C LYS A 42 -15.30 -0.03 20.53
N VAL A 43 -15.42 0.62 21.68
CA VAL A 43 -14.76 0.21 22.92
C VAL A 43 -15.82 -0.19 23.94
N GLY A 44 -15.49 -1.21 24.72
CA GLY A 44 -16.26 -1.59 25.91
C GLY A 44 -15.69 -0.87 27.13
N LEU A 45 -16.54 -0.58 28.09
CA LEU A 45 -16.17 0.04 29.35
C LEU A 45 -16.61 -0.86 30.52
N VAL A 46 -15.70 -1.09 31.45
CA VAL A 46 -16.00 -1.65 32.77
C VAL A 46 -15.63 -0.60 33.79
N ASP A 47 -16.61 -0.02 34.46
CA ASP A 47 -16.42 0.94 35.55
C ASP A 47 -16.64 0.24 36.89
N LEU A 48 -15.55 0.03 37.65
CA LEU A 48 -15.62 -0.60 38.97
C LEU A 48 -15.63 0.44 40.10
N ASP A 49 -15.42 1.73 39.81
CA ASP A 49 -15.34 2.80 40.80
C ASP A 49 -16.69 3.53 41.00
N HIS A 50 -17.43 3.71 39.93
CA HIS A 50 -18.73 4.41 39.90
C HIS A 50 -18.69 5.83 40.50
N SER A 51 -17.52 6.48 40.53
CA SER A 51 -17.28 7.81 41.05
C SER A 51 -17.63 8.94 40.06
N VAL A 52 -17.45 10.20 40.49
CA VAL A 52 -17.56 11.35 39.59
C VAL A 52 -16.46 11.33 38.54
N LEU A 53 -15.23 11.02 38.99
CA LEU A 53 -14.06 10.97 38.10
C LEU A 53 -14.17 9.86 37.06
N SER A 54 -14.67 8.65 37.45
CA SER A 54 -14.87 7.55 36.50
C SER A 54 -15.90 7.89 35.43
N ARG A 55 -17.02 8.55 35.81
CA ARG A 55 -18.02 9.05 34.87
C ARG A 55 -17.48 10.12 33.93
N GLN A 56 -16.62 11.02 34.43
CA GLN A 56 -15.95 12.03 33.60
C GLN A 56 -15.00 11.39 32.58
N LEU A 57 -14.26 10.37 33.00
CA LEU A 57 -13.41 9.58 32.08
C LEU A 57 -14.25 8.88 31.01
N ALA A 58 -15.36 8.22 31.40
CA ALA A 58 -16.29 7.58 30.47
C ALA A 58 -16.89 8.58 29.47
N PHE A 59 -17.27 9.76 29.92
CA PHE A 59 -17.78 10.83 29.07
C PHE A 59 -16.71 11.33 28.10
N SER A 60 -15.48 11.55 28.58
CA SER A 60 -14.36 11.99 27.73
C SER A 60 -13.96 10.96 26.69
N LEU A 61 -14.02 9.65 27.03
CA LEU A 61 -13.81 8.56 26.08
C LEU A 61 -14.85 8.59 24.96
N ASN A 62 -16.13 8.76 25.32
CA ASN A 62 -17.21 8.81 24.33
C ASN A 62 -17.22 10.10 23.51
N GLY A 63 -16.67 11.19 24.03
CA GLY A 63 -16.48 12.47 23.34
C GLY A 63 -15.24 12.51 22.43
N SER A 64 -14.38 11.48 22.47
CA SER A 64 -13.22 11.38 21.60
C SER A 64 -13.62 11.09 20.17
N ALA A 65 -13.06 11.81 19.21
CA ALA A 65 -13.36 11.62 17.77
C ALA A 65 -13.00 10.24 17.22
N GLY A 66 -12.12 9.50 17.91
CA GLY A 66 -11.64 8.18 17.48
C GLY A 66 -12.34 7.00 18.13
N LEU A 67 -12.95 7.20 19.32
CA LEU A 67 -13.52 6.13 20.13
C LEU A 67 -15.02 6.33 20.32
N LYS A 68 -15.74 5.20 20.43
CA LYS A 68 -17.15 5.17 20.81
C LYS A 68 -17.34 4.11 21.89
N VAL A 69 -17.80 4.51 23.06
CA VAL A 69 -18.21 3.55 24.08
C VAL A 69 -19.49 2.86 23.59
N ALA A 70 -19.31 1.68 23.00
CA ALA A 70 -20.42 0.95 22.38
C ALA A 70 -21.27 0.23 23.43
N GLN A 71 -20.63 -0.23 24.54
CA GLN A 71 -21.29 -1.01 25.57
C GLN A 71 -20.56 -0.86 26.91
N GLN A 72 -21.31 -0.78 28.00
CA GLN A 72 -20.79 -0.88 29.35
C GLN A 72 -21.07 -2.29 29.87
N PHE A 73 -20.12 -2.84 30.63
CA PHE A 73 -20.18 -4.19 31.16
C PHE A 73 -20.02 -4.15 32.69
N ASP A 74 -20.76 -4.99 33.37
CA ASP A 74 -20.69 -5.10 34.84
C ASP A 74 -19.48 -5.90 35.33
N SER A 75 -18.80 -6.61 34.45
CA SER A 75 -17.63 -7.42 34.78
C SER A 75 -16.61 -7.47 33.65
N ILE A 76 -15.34 -7.67 34.04
CA ILE A 76 -14.23 -7.83 33.10
C ILE A 76 -14.48 -9.06 32.19
N ASP A 77 -15.02 -10.16 32.74
CA ASP A 77 -15.29 -11.37 31.98
C ASP A 77 -16.34 -11.16 30.89
N ALA A 78 -17.39 -10.37 31.15
CA ALA A 78 -18.39 -10.02 30.14
C ALA A 78 -17.77 -9.19 29.03
N GLY A 79 -16.97 -8.17 29.35
CA GLY A 79 -16.23 -7.37 28.38
C GLY A 79 -15.21 -8.19 27.58
N ALA A 80 -14.51 -9.12 28.23
CA ALA A 80 -13.56 -10.01 27.58
C ALA A 80 -14.22 -10.97 26.58
N ARG A 81 -15.45 -11.42 26.85
CA ARG A 81 -16.24 -12.22 25.87
C ARG A 81 -16.60 -11.38 24.65
N ALA A 82 -17.06 -10.14 24.84
CA ALA A 82 -17.37 -9.22 23.75
C ALA A 82 -16.12 -8.87 22.90
N LEU A 83 -14.95 -8.70 23.55
CA LEU A 83 -13.68 -8.48 22.85
C LEU A 83 -13.27 -9.69 22.01
N ARG A 84 -13.42 -10.91 22.56
CA ARG A 84 -13.15 -12.16 21.81
C ARG A 84 -14.15 -12.42 20.69
N GLY A 85 -15.41 -12.00 20.88
CA GLY A 85 -16.46 -12.08 19.87
C GLY A 85 -16.31 -11.07 18.73
N GLY A 86 -15.43 -10.05 18.90
CA GLY A 86 -15.24 -9.00 17.90
C GLY A 86 -16.31 -7.90 17.94
N ASP A 87 -17.18 -7.89 18.95
CA ASP A 87 -18.21 -6.85 19.14
C ASP A 87 -17.60 -5.50 19.50
N ILE A 88 -16.45 -5.53 20.18
CA ILE A 88 -15.62 -4.38 20.56
C ILE A 88 -14.16 -4.60 20.19
N TYR A 89 -13.44 -3.52 19.90
CA TYR A 89 -12.01 -3.55 19.54
C TYR A 89 -11.08 -3.42 20.75
N ALA A 90 -11.57 -2.82 21.82
CA ALA A 90 -10.85 -2.70 23.07
C ALA A 90 -11.80 -2.68 24.25
N LEU A 91 -11.30 -3.10 25.41
CA LEU A 91 -11.99 -3.05 26.70
C LEU A 91 -11.19 -2.13 27.65
N VAL A 92 -11.82 -1.07 28.08
CA VAL A 92 -11.26 -0.12 29.08
C VAL A 92 -11.81 -0.52 30.43
N VAL A 93 -10.92 -0.75 31.40
CA VAL A 93 -11.28 -1.11 32.77
C VAL A 93 -10.83 0.02 33.70
N ILE A 94 -11.80 0.64 34.34
CA ILE A 94 -11.57 1.63 35.39
C ILE A 94 -11.50 0.87 36.73
N PRO A 95 -10.36 0.98 37.47
CA PRO A 95 -10.19 0.22 38.71
C PRO A 95 -11.05 0.76 39.84
N ASN A 96 -11.31 -0.09 40.84
CA ASN A 96 -11.90 0.35 42.11
C ASN A 96 -11.05 1.43 42.74
N HIS A 97 -11.71 2.41 43.41
CA HIS A 97 -11.08 3.49 44.16
C HIS A 97 -10.29 4.50 43.32
N LEU A 98 -10.56 4.58 41.98
CA LEU A 98 -9.89 5.51 41.06
C LEU A 98 -9.87 6.95 41.64
N GLU A 99 -11.03 7.49 42.04
CA GLU A 99 -11.14 8.86 42.55
C GLU A 99 -10.44 9.04 43.89
N ARG A 100 -10.59 8.08 44.78
CA ARG A 100 -9.95 8.14 46.09
C ARG A 100 -8.43 8.14 45.98
N ASP A 101 -7.90 7.21 45.17
CA ASP A 101 -6.47 7.03 45.02
C ASP A 101 -5.85 8.21 44.26
N ALA A 102 -6.54 8.78 43.27
CA ALA A 102 -6.12 9.99 42.58
C ALA A 102 -6.03 11.17 43.53
N ARG A 103 -7.05 11.39 44.41
CA ARG A 103 -7.04 12.48 45.45
C ARG A 103 -5.97 12.29 46.51
N GLN A 104 -5.51 11.08 46.75
CA GLN A 104 -4.42 10.77 47.70
C GLN A 104 -3.04 10.89 47.06
N GLY A 105 -2.94 11.29 45.77
CA GLY A 105 -1.68 11.40 45.05
C GLY A 105 -1.06 10.05 44.68
N THR A 106 -1.80 8.94 44.84
CA THR A 106 -1.43 7.66 44.27
C THR A 106 -1.84 7.63 42.81
N GLN A 107 -1.11 6.89 41.97
CA GLN A 107 -1.36 6.82 40.52
C GLN A 107 -2.21 5.60 40.19
N PRO A 108 -3.55 5.69 40.19
CA PRO A 108 -4.40 4.57 39.80
C PRO A 108 -4.21 4.27 38.32
N GLN A 109 -4.22 2.97 37.96
CA GLN A 109 -3.99 2.53 36.58
C GLN A 109 -5.30 2.18 35.89
N VAL A 110 -5.65 2.90 34.85
CA VAL A 110 -6.69 2.51 33.90
C VAL A 110 -6.11 1.46 32.95
N THR A 111 -6.69 0.27 32.96
CA THR A 111 -6.18 -0.84 32.15
C THR A 111 -6.95 -0.94 30.83
N VAL A 112 -6.24 -1.21 29.75
CA VAL A 112 -6.84 -1.40 28.42
C VAL A 112 -6.42 -2.71 27.84
N PHE A 113 -7.41 -3.53 27.49
CA PHE A 113 -7.22 -4.75 26.72
C PHE A 113 -7.62 -4.48 25.28
N ASN A 114 -6.75 -4.76 24.33
CA ASN A 114 -7.03 -4.62 22.89
C ASN A 114 -6.63 -5.88 22.14
N ASN A 115 -7.17 -6.04 20.94
CA ASN A 115 -6.76 -7.11 20.04
C ASN A 115 -5.47 -6.71 19.32
N GLY A 116 -4.32 -7.23 19.77
CA GLY A 116 -3.00 -6.97 19.19
C GLY A 116 -2.81 -7.46 17.75
N GLN A 117 -3.69 -8.32 17.22
CA GLN A 117 -3.65 -8.69 15.80
C GLN A 117 -4.12 -7.55 14.89
N LEU A 118 -4.98 -6.68 15.38
CA LEU A 118 -5.45 -5.48 14.69
C LEU A 118 -4.52 -4.29 15.02
N ILE A 119 -3.25 -4.41 14.63
CA ILE A 119 -2.16 -3.48 15.04
C ILE A 119 -2.53 -2.02 14.86
N LEU A 120 -3.14 -1.66 13.73
CA LEU A 120 -3.50 -0.26 13.47
C LEU A 120 -4.65 0.21 14.36
N ILE A 121 -5.69 -0.61 14.53
CA ILE A 121 -6.82 -0.31 15.42
C ILE A 121 -6.31 -0.17 16.85
N ALA A 122 -5.47 -1.10 17.30
CA ALA A 122 -4.85 -1.04 18.62
C ALA A 122 -4.04 0.26 18.81
N LYS A 123 -3.26 0.68 17.80
CA LYS A 123 -2.50 1.92 17.83
C LYS A 123 -3.41 3.16 17.92
N LEU A 124 -4.49 3.19 17.14
CA LEU A 124 -5.46 4.30 17.16
C LEU A 124 -6.18 4.38 18.52
N VAL A 125 -6.64 3.25 19.05
CA VAL A 125 -7.27 3.17 20.37
C VAL A 125 -6.31 3.66 21.47
N ASN A 126 -5.08 3.13 21.49
CA ASN A 126 -4.09 3.52 22.50
C ASN A 126 -3.74 5.01 22.41
N SER A 127 -3.61 5.57 21.21
CA SER A 127 -3.35 6.99 21.00
C SER A 127 -4.50 7.87 21.51
N ALA A 128 -5.75 7.53 21.15
CA ALA A 128 -6.92 8.26 21.59
C ALA A 128 -7.10 8.18 23.12
N LEU A 129 -6.85 7.01 23.69
CA LEU A 129 -6.93 6.81 25.13
C LEU A 129 -5.87 7.61 25.89
N ALA A 130 -4.62 7.62 25.40
CA ALA A 130 -3.54 8.40 26.00
C ALA A 130 -3.87 9.90 25.98
N GLN A 131 -4.50 10.41 24.93
CA GLN A 131 -4.97 11.80 24.86
C GLN A 131 -6.07 12.09 25.89
N VAL A 132 -7.06 11.21 26.01
CA VAL A 132 -8.16 11.37 26.98
C VAL A 132 -7.64 11.35 28.42
N VAL A 133 -6.83 10.36 28.75
CA VAL A 133 -6.24 10.24 30.11
C VAL A 133 -5.30 11.41 30.39
N GLY A 134 -4.49 11.83 29.43
CA GLY A 134 -3.59 12.98 29.57
C GLY A 134 -4.35 14.30 29.82
N THR A 135 -5.47 14.50 29.10
CA THR A 135 -6.33 15.69 29.31
C THR A 135 -6.98 15.66 30.67
N LEU A 136 -7.49 14.50 31.10
CA LEU A 136 -8.10 14.34 32.42
C LEU A 136 -7.10 14.58 33.56
N ASN A 137 -5.90 14.01 33.45
CA ASN A 137 -4.82 14.25 34.43
C ASN A 137 -4.47 15.73 34.50
N GLY A 138 -4.38 16.44 33.37
CA GLY A 138 -4.15 17.88 33.36
C GLY A 138 -5.27 18.67 34.09
N GLN A 139 -6.53 18.29 33.85
CA GLN A 139 -7.68 18.93 34.52
C GLN A 139 -7.67 18.71 36.06
N VAL A 140 -7.45 17.47 36.47
CA VAL A 140 -7.36 17.13 37.91
C VAL A 140 -6.22 17.90 38.58
N GLY A 141 -5.03 17.89 37.99
CA GLY A 141 -3.88 18.61 38.57
C GLY A 141 -4.06 20.13 38.60
N VAL A 142 -4.77 20.73 37.63
CA VAL A 142 -5.12 22.16 37.68
C VAL A 142 -6.08 22.45 38.84
N LEU A 143 -7.11 21.61 39.02
CA LEU A 143 -8.06 21.76 40.10
C LEU A 143 -7.39 21.65 41.50
N GLU A 144 -6.48 20.70 41.68
CA GLU A 144 -5.70 20.54 42.90
C GLU A 144 -4.81 21.75 43.16
N ALA A 145 -4.06 22.22 42.15
CA ALA A 145 -3.20 23.38 42.29
C ALA A 145 -3.96 24.69 42.57
N MET A 146 -5.20 24.81 42.03
CA MET A 146 -6.09 25.94 42.35
C MET A 146 -6.66 25.84 43.79
N ALA A 147 -6.97 24.63 44.27
CA ALA A 147 -7.38 24.40 45.66
C ALA A 147 -6.28 24.79 46.65
N ASP A 148 -5.01 24.65 46.25
CA ASP A 148 -3.85 25.13 47.01
C ASP A 148 -3.60 26.64 46.88
N GLY A 149 -4.54 27.39 46.31
CA GLY A 149 -4.49 28.87 46.25
C GLY A 149 -3.65 29.44 45.11
N LYS A 150 -3.27 28.67 44.12
CA LYS A 150 -2.52 29.15 42.95
C LYS A 150 -3.41 29.76 41.90
N ALA A 151 -2.95 30.82 41.24
CA ALA A 151 -3.61 31.38 40.07
C ALA A 151 -3.51 30.41 38.87
N LEU A 152 -4.50 30.43 37.95
CA LEU A 152 -4.61 29.51 36.81
C LEU A 152 -3.31 29.30 36.01
N PRO A 153 -2.48 30.34 35.70
CA PRO A 153 -1.21 30.13 34.98
C PRO A 153 -0.20 29.31 35.75
N GLY A 154 -0.11 29.52 37.07
CA GLY A 154 0.78 28.77 37.98
C GLY A 154 0.28 27.33 38.20
N ALA A 155 -1.04 27.12 38.28
CA ALA A 155 -1.67 25.81 38.38
C ALA A 155 -1.41 24.97 37.11
N LEU A 156 -1.55 25.54 35.92
CA LEU A 156 -1.25 24.88 34.66
C LEU A 156 0.22 24.46 34.56
N GLY A 157 1.15 25.35 34.91
CA GLY A 157 2.58 25.03 34.83
C GLY A 157 3.02 23.95 35.81
N GLN A 158 2.36 23.82 36.97
CA GLN A 158 2.66 22.78 37.96
C GLN A 158 2.01 21.43 37.62
N SER A 159 0.79 21.45 37.08
CA SER A 159 0.02 20.22 36.73
C SER A 159 0.61 19.48 35.55
N VAL A 160 1.25 20.22 34.64
CA VAL A 160 1.87 19.63 33.44
C VAL A 160 3.27 20.22 33.23
N PRO A 161 4.23 19.90 34.15
CA PRO A 161 5.58 20.48 34.10
C PRO A 161 6.34 20.13 32.81
N ILE A 162 6.01 19.00 32.16
CA ILE A 162 6.56 18.58 30.89
C ILE A 162 5.39 18.21 29.97
N SER A 163 5.08 19.05 28.99
CA SER A 163 4.11 18.73 27.97
C SER A 163 4.77 17.99 26.81
N SER A 164 4.21 16.85 26.37
CA SER A 164 4.64 16.20 25.16
C SER A 164 3.82 16.71 23.98
N GLN A 165 4.50 17.27 22.97
CA GLN A 165 3.87 17.62 21.70
C GLN A 165 4.24 16.57 20.68
N VAL A 166 3.29 15.74 20.27
CA VAL A 166 3.47 14.75 19.22
C VAL A 166 2.77 15.25 17.96
N THR A 167 3.56 15.61 16.95
CA THR A 167 3.04 16.06 15.65
C THR A 167 3.28 14.97 14.61
N ALA A 168 2.21 14.44 14.07
CA ALA A 168 2.33 13.51 12.94
C ALA A 168 2.83 14.28 11.70
N LEU A 169 3.80 13.71 10.98
CA LEU A 169 4.28 14.26 9.71
C LEU A 169 3.71 13.44 8.55
N TYR A 170 3.48 14.09 7.41
CA TYR A 170 3.10 13.48 6.12
C TYR A 170 1.71 12.83 6.05
N ASN A 171 1.20 12.28 7.13
CA ASN A 171 -0.17 11.78 7.26
C ASN A 171 -0.78 12.38 8.55
N LEU A 172 -1.02 13.69 8.52
CA LEU A 172 -1.45 14.49 9.68
C LEU A 172 -2.72 13.94 10.34
N ASN A 173 -3.64 13.41 9.53
CA ASN A 173 -4.91 12.87 10.01
C ASN A 173 -4.84 11.39 10.37
N SER A 174 -3.65 10.76 10.34
CA SER A 174 -3.50 9.31 10.52
C SER A 174 -4.48 8.50 9.64
N SER A 175 -4.71 8.98 8.42
CA SER A 175 -5.66 8.37 7.46
C SER A 175 -5.17 7.00 7.03
N TYR A 176 -6.00 5.99 7.29
CA TYR A 176 -5.75 4.62 6.85
C TYR A 176 -5.81 4.50 5.32
N ALA A 177 -6.73 5.22 4.70
CA ALA A 177 -6.83 5.28 3.24
C ALA A 177 -5.57 5.86 2.62
N GLN A 178 -5.04 6.97 3.12
CA GLN A 178 -3.81 7.56 2.62
C GLN A 178 -2.63 6.59 2.74
N PHE A 179 -2.48 5.92 3.88
CA PHE A 179 -1.42 4.94 4.11
C PHE A 179 -1.53 3.75 3.16
N LEU A 180 -2.72 3.16 3.05
CA LEU A 180 -2.89 1.89 2.36
C LEU A 180 -3.07 2.05 0.84
N LEU A 181 -3.85 3.04 0.38
CA LEU A 181 -4.06 3.27 -1.05
C LEU A 181 -2.77 3.66 -1.76
N SER A 182 -1.90 4.45 -1.11
CA SER A 182 -0.60 4.82 -1.68
C SER A 182 0.32 3.63 -1.92
N ALA A 183 0.07 2.49 -1.27
CA ALA A 183 0.83 1.26 -1.41
C ALA A 183 0.10 0.20 -2.27
N ILE A 184 -1.19 -0.04 -2.02
CA ILE A 184 -1.92 -1.13 -2.68
C ILE A 184 -2.23 -0.83 -4.15
N LEU A 185 -2.47 0.45 -4.51
CA LEU A 185 -2.71 0.82 -5.91
C LEU A 185 -1.50 0.54 -6.80
N PRO A 186 -0.25 0.94 -6.47
CA PRO A 186 0.93 0.52 -7.22
C PRO A 186 1.12 -1.00 -7.29
N ALA A 187 0.83 -1.73 -6.20
CA ALA A 187 0.97 -3.18 -6.17
C ALA A 187 0.00 -3.87 -7.14
N VAL A 188 -1.27 -3.47 -7.14
CA VAL A 188 -2.29 -3.99 -8.07
C VAL A 188 -1.98 -3.57 -9.50
N TRP A 189 -1.55 -2.33 -9.71
CA TRP A 189 -1.12 -1.83 -11.01
C TRP A 189 0.07 -2.64 -11.56
N GLN A 190 1.09 -2.95 -10.75
CA GLN A 190 2.20 -3.82 -11.17
C GLN A 190 1.69 -5.15 -11.71
N ILE A 191 0.76 -5.81 -11.00
CA ILE A 191 0.19 -7.10 -11.43
C ILE A 191 -0.40 -6.97 -12.83
N LEU A 192 -1.25 -5.96 -13.04
CA LEU A 192 -1.89 -5.72 -14.32
C LEU A 192 -0.87 -5.45 -15.44
N VAL A 193 0.13 -4.62 -15.18
CA VAL A 193 1.12 -4.25 -16.20
C VAL A 193 2.07 -5.40 -16.54
N VAL A 194 2.38 -6.28 -15.60
CA VAL A 194 3.09 -7.55 -15.88
C VAL A 194 2.24 -8.43 -16.79
N LEU A 195 0.93 -8.52 -16.52
CA LEU A 195 0.00 -9.27 -17.38
C LEU A 195 -0.11 -8.66 -18.79
N PHE A 196 0.02 -7.33 -18.95
CA PHE A 196 0.06 -6.70 -20.27
C PHE A 196 1.22 -7.24 -21.11
N GLY A 197 2.43 -7.29 -20.55
CA GLY A 197 3.62 -7.80 -21.21
C GLY A 197 3.53 -9.28 -21.59
N LEU A 198 3.04 -10.10 -20.65
CA LEU A 198 2.79 -11.52 -20.87
C LEU A 198 1.78 -11.75 -22.01
N ASN A 199 0.62 -11.10 -21.93
CA ASN A 199 -0.45 -11.24 -22.92
C ASN A 199 -0.03 -10.71 -24.29
N ALA A 200 0.81 -9.67 -24.36
CA ALA A 200 1.34 -9.13 -25.60
C ALA A 200 2.06 -10.21 -26.44
N LEU A 201 2.98 -10.95 -25.80
CA LEU A 201 3.72 -12.01 -26.50
C LEU A 201 2.86 -13.25 -26.75
N ALA A 202 2.06 -13.66 -25.77
CA ALA A 202 1.14 -14.81 -25.93
C ALA A 202 0.17 -14.61 -27.09
N ARG A 203 -0.35 -13.40 -27.27
CA ARG A 203 -1.22 -13.06 -28.41
C ARG A 203 -0.45 -13.07 -29.72
N THR A 204 0.78 -12.54 -29.75
CA THR A 204 1.62 -12.51 -30.95
C THR A 204 1.87 -13.93 -31.46
N ASP A 205 2.19 -14.85 -30.55
CA ASP A 205 2.41 -16.27 -30.90
C ASP A 205 1.12 -16.94 -31.34
N ARG A 206 -0.01 -16.70 -30.67
CA ARG A 206 -1.33 -17.24 -31.09
C ARG A 206 -1.75 -16.80 -32.52
N LEU A 207 -1.38 -15.57 -32.87
CA LEU A 207 -1.71 -15.03 -34.20
C LEU A 207 -0.68 -15.40 -35.28
N GLY A 208 0.37 -16.16 -34.94
CA GLY A 208 1.43 -16.55 -35.87
C GLY A 208 2.15 -15.35 -36.49
N LEU A 209 2.29 -14.23 -35.75
CA LEU A 209 2.90 -13.02 -36.28
C LEU A 209 4.41 -13.22 -36.43
N ASP A 210 4.85 -13.22 -37.70
CA ASP A 210 6.28 -13.36 -38.01
C ASP A 210 7.04 -12.05 -37.74
N TRP A 211 8.09 -12.14 -36.90
CA TRP A 211 8.99 -11.02 -36.56
C TRP A 211 10.27 -11.05 -37.41
N THR A 212 10.45 -12.09 -38.23
CA THR A 212 11.69 -12.31 -38.97
C THR A 212 11.92 -11.30 -40.09
N THR A 213 10.83 -10.75 -40.65
CA THR A 213 10.88 -9.88 -41.85
C THR A 213 11.48 -8.49 -41.55
N ARG A 214 11.38 -7.99 -40.31
CA ARG A 214 11.86 -6.65 -39.88
C ARG A 214 12.84 -6.68 -38.70
N GLY A 215 13.26 -7.86 -38.29
CA GLY A 215 14.14 -8.06 -37.14
C GLY A 215 13.40 -8.13 -35.81
N VAL A 216 13.86 -9.06 -34.95
CA VAL A 216 13.24 -9.40 -33.66
C VAL A 216 13.15 -8.19 -32.71
N TRP A 217 14.18 -7.35 -32.66
CA TRP A 217 14.17 -6.14 -31.84
C TRP A 217 13.04 -5.19 -32.18
N PHE A 218 12.89 -4.89 -33.46
CA PHE A 218 11.85 -3.97 -33.94
C PHE A 218 10.46 -4.54 -33.69
N GLY A 219 10.29 -5.88 -33.91
CA GLY A 219 9.04 -6.57 -33.63
C GLY A 219 8.66 -6.50 -32.16
N LEU A 220 9.59 -6.82 -31.25
CA LEU A 220 9.37 -6.74 -29.81
C LEU A 220 9.04 -5.32 -29.36
N TRP A 221 9.83 -4.35 -29.76
CA TRP A 221 9.59 -2.95 -29.41
C TRP A 221 8.20 -2.49 -29.86
N ARG A 222 7.83 -2.81 -31.10
CA ARG A 222 6.52 -2.47 -31.67
C ARG A 222 5.37 -3.12 -30.90
N THR A 223 5.55 -4.35 -30.44
CA THR A 223 4.53 -5.11 -29.70
C THR A 223 4.44 -4.63 -28.26
N LEU A 224 5.56 -4.39 -27.55
CA LEU A 224 5.56 -4.08 -26.13
C LEU A 224 5.29 -2.60 -25.83
N LEU A 225 5.74 -1.67 -26.69
CA LEU A 225 5.59 -0.24 -26.45
C LEU A 225 4.15 0.23 -26.22
N PRO A 226 3.13 -0.20 -26.96
CA PRO A 226 1.74 0.18 -26.69
C PRO A 226 1.29 -0.26 -25.28
N HIS A 227 1.75 -1.41 -24.81
CA HIS A 227 1.44 -1.92 -23.46
C HIS A 227 2.13 -1.13 -22.37
N VAL A 228 3.38 -0.69 -22.60
CA VAL A 228 4.09 0.25 -21.72
C VAL A 228 3.36 1.58 -21.63
N LEU A 229 2.93 2.14 -22.75
CA LEU A 229 2.22 3.42 -22.78
C LEU A 229 0.86 3.35 -22.07
N ILE A 230 0.11 2.26 -22.26
CA ILE A 230 -1.17 2.03 -21.57
C ILE A 230 -0.94 1.86 -20.06
N GLY A 231 0.04 1.05 -19.67
CA GLY A 231 0.42 0.87 -18.26
C GLY A 231 0.86 2.17 -17.61
N TRP A 232 1.67 2.96 -18.31
CA TRP A 232 2.10 4.30 -17.88
C TRP A 232 0.91 5.25 -17.73
N GLY A 233 -0.01 5.26 -18.70
CA GLY A 233 -1.23 6.06 -18.65
C GLY A 233 -2.08 5.72 -17.41
N TRP A 234 -2.30 4.44 -17.13
CA TRP A 234 -3.00 4.02 -15.91
C TRP A 234 -2.23 4.40 -14.64
N GLY A 235 -0.90 4.30 -14.65
CA GLY A 235 -0.05 4.79 -13.57
C GLY A 235 -0.26 6.27 -13.29
N ILE A 236 -0.33 7.10 -14.32
CA ILE A 236 -0.63 8.53 -14.20
C ILE A 236 -2.04 8.77 -13.66
N VAL A 237 -3.04 8.04 -14.16
CA VAL A 237 -4.44 8.19 -13.70
C VAL A 237 -4.58 7.96 -12.21
N TRP A 238 -4.06 6.83 -11.68
CA TRP A 238 -4.18 6.57 -10.25
C TRP A 238 -3.29 7.52 -9.41
N THR A 239 -2.14 7.96 -9.92
CA THR A 239 -1.29 8.95 -9.25
C THR A 239 -2.01 10.29 -9.13
N LEU A 240 -2.67 10.74 -10.20
CA LEU A 240 -3.49 11.95 -10.17
C LEU A 240 -4.68 11.78 -9.21
N LEU A 241 -5.31 10.63 -9.19
CA LEU A 241 -6.39 10.34 -8.23
C LEU A 241 -5.92 10.49 -6.78
N LEU A 242 -4.75 9.92 -6.42
CA LEU A 242 -4.22 10.02 -5.06
C LEU A 242 -3.87 11.46 -4.68
N PHE A 243 -3.06 12.13 -5.49
CA PHE A 243 -2.45 13.40 -5.10
C PHE A 243 -3.29 14.63 -5.47
N LYS A 244 -4.17 14.54 -6.47
CA LYS A 244 -5.11 15.62 -6.84
C LYS A 244 -6.54 15.30 -6.44
N GLY A 245 -7.00 14.07 -6.65
CA GLY A 245 -8.37 13.66 -6.31
C GLY A 245 -8.59 13.60 -4.79
N PHE A 246 -7.75 12.87 -4.09
CA PHE A 246 -7.82 12.76 -2.61
C PHE A 246 -6.99 13.82 -1.88
N SER A 247 -6.30 14.70 -2.61
CA SER A 247 -5.49 15.78 -2.03
C SER A 247 -4.41 15.28 -1.06
N TYR A 248 -3.83 14.10 -1.31
CA TYR A 248 -2.70 13.62 -0.53
C TYR A 248 -1.47 14.50 -0.77
N PRO A 249 -0.55 14.65 0.21
CA PRO A 249 0.58 15.53 0.09
C PRO A 249 1.51 15.13 -1.07
N MET A 250 2.00 16.12 -1.81
CA MET A 250 2.99 15.96 -2.86
C MET A 250 3.97 17.13 -2.79
N HIS A 251 5.11 16.91 -2.13
CA HIS A 251 6.10 17.96 -1.85
C HIS A 251 7.22 18.03 -2.88
N GLY A 252 7.48 16.95 -3.61
CA GLY A 252 8.58 16.84 -4.57
C GLY A 252 8.18 17.08 -6.02
N SER A 253 8.95 16.50 -6.93
CA SER A 253 8.84 16.72 -8.38
C SER A 253 7.86 15.74 -9.04
N TRP A 254 6.81 16.29 -9.64
CA TRP A 254 5.90 15.52 -10.50
C TRP A 254 6.62 14.89 -11.70
N LEU A 255 7.62 15.58 -12.26
CA LEU A 255 8.38 15.05 -13.39
C LEU A 255 9.12 13.76 -13.01
N VAL A 256 9.79 13.74 -11.86
CA VAL A 256 10.49 12.57 -11.35
C VAL A 256 9.52 11.40 -11.14
N LEU A 257 8.35 11.69 -10.58
CA LEU A 257 7.31 10.68 -10.35
C LEU A 257 6.76 10.10 -11.65
N VAL A 258 6.46 10.95 -12.64
CA VAL A 258 5.94 10.55 -13.95
C VAL A 258 6.96 9.76 -14.76
N VAL A 259 8.24 10.17 -14.74
CA VAL A 259 9.34 9.42 -15.36
C VAL A 259 9.52 8.06 -14.67
N GLY A 260 9.51 8.04 -13.33
CA GLY A 260 9.57 6.79 -12.56
C GLY A 260 8.45 5.82 -12.89
N LEU A 261 7.22 6.32 -13.07
CA LEU A 261 6.07 5.52 -13.54
C LEU A 261 6.31 4.92 -14.93
N GLY A 262 6.87 5.69 -15.84
CA GLY A 262 7.19 5.22 -17.19
C GLY A 262 8.22 4.09 -17.17
N LEU A 263 9.28 4.25 -16.39
CA LEU A 263 10.31 3.21 -16.18
C LEU A 263 9.74 1.99 -15.48
N ALA A 264 8.92 2.17 -14.45
CA ALA A 264 8.26 1.06 -13.75
C ALA A 264 7.29 0.31 -14.68
N SER A 265 6.54 1.01 -15.53
CA SER A 265 5.69 0.38 -16.54
C SER A 265 6.50 -0.44 -17.53
N ALA A 266 7.61 0.11 -18.04
CA ALA A 266 8.52 -0.61 -18.94
C ALA A 266 9.13 -1.83 -18.26
N ALA A 267 9.56 -1.71 -17.01
CA ALA A 267 10.06 -2.81 -16.20
C ALA A 267 9.04 -3.92 -16.02
N CYS A 268 7.80 -3.59 -15.64
CA CYS A 268 6.72 -4.56 -15.44
C CYS A 268 6.34 -5.29 -16.74
N VAL A 269 6.19 -4.55 -17.84
CA VAL A 269 5.91 -5.15 -19.18
C VAL A 269 7.05 -6.08 -19.59
N THR A 270 8.31 -5.68 -19.35
CA THR A 270 9.48 -6.52 -19.64
C THR A 270 9.45 -7.80 -18.82
N MET A 271 9.14 -7.74 -17.53
CA MET A 271 9.03 -8.94 -16.68
C MET A 271 7.94 -9.89 -17.16
N GLY A 272 6.78 -9.38 -17.55
CA GLY A 272 5.71 -10.19 -18.15
C GLY A 272 6.13 -10.85 -19.47
N ALA A 273 6.78 -10.08 -20.34
CA ALA A 273 7.35 -10.59 -21.60
C ALA A 273 8.44 -11.64 -21.33
N PHE A 274 9.27 -11.45 -20.32
CA PHE A 274 10.31 -12.39 -19.91
C PHE A 274 9.72 -13.72 -19.45
N PHE A 275 8.71 -13.72 -18.56
CA PHE A 275 8.09 -14.95 -18.09
C PHE A 275 7.46 -15.75 -19.23
N TYR A 276 6.73 -15.10 -20.13
CA TYR A 276 6.18 -15.78 -21.30
C TYR A 276 7.27 -16.22 -22.28
N GLY A 277 8.26 -15.37 -22.56
CA GLY A 277 9.34 -15.66 -23.49
C GLY A 277 10.18 -16.89 -23.12
N ILE A 278 10.29 -17.22 -21.82
CA ILE A 278 10.97 -18.42 -21.35
C ILE A 278 10.05 -19.64 -21.38
N ILE A 279 8.84 -19.52 -20.84
CA ILE A 279 7.95 -20.66 -20.57
C ILE A 279 7.15 -21.05 -21.82
N ARG A 280 6.74 -20.08 -22.65
CA ARG A 280 5.97 -20.29 -23.88
C ARG A 280 4.61 -20.98 -23.69
N ASP A 281 4.16 -21.12 -22.47
CA ASP A 281 2.83 -21.59 -22.12
C ASP A 281 2.11 -20.47 -21.35
N PRO A 282 0.98 -19.96 -21.84
CA PRO A 282 0.30 -18.83 -21.21
C PRO A 282 -0.16 -19.11 -19.78
N ALA A 283 -0.63 -20.33 -19.49
CA ALA A 283 -1.14 -20.68 -18.16
C ALA A 283 -0.01 -20.77 -17.12
N ARG A 284 1.09 -21.43 -17.50
CA ARG A 284 2.28 -21.54 -16.63
C ARG A 284 2.97 -20.18 -16.43
N ALA A 285 3.07 -19.38 -17.48
CA ALA A 285 3.63 -18.03 -17.38
C ALA A 285 2.78 -17.13 -16.49
N LEU A 286 1.44 -17.25 -16.56
CA LEU A 286 0.52 -16.56 -15.68
C LEU A 286 0.71 -16.96 -14.21
N SER A 287 0.84 -18.26 -13.94
CA SER A 287 1.10 -18.76 -12.59
C SER A 287 2.41 -18.22 -12.02
N LEU A 288 3.48 -18.19 -12.83
CA LEU A 288 4.76 -17.63 -12.42
C LEU A 288 4.68 -16.11 -12.18
N ALA A 289 4.01 -15.38 -13.08
CA ALA A 289 3.78 -13.94 -12.92
C ALA A 289 3.01 -13.63 -11.62
N GLY A 290 1.99 -14.43 -11.31
CA GLY A 290 1.25 -14.34 -10.05
C GLY A 290 2.12 -14.60 -8.83
N ALA A 291 2.89 -15.68 -8.83
CA ALA A 291 3.81 -16.02 -7.74
C ALA A 291 4.89 -14.94 -7.52
N TYR A 292 5.36 -14.31 -8.59
CA TYR A 292 6.33 -13.23 -8.54
C TYR A 292 5.72 -11.92 -8.02
N THR A 293 4.53 -11.54 -8.46
CA THR A 293 3.95 -10.23 -8.16
C THR A 293 3.13 -10.20 -6.87
N ALA A 294 2.46 -11.30 -6.49
CA ALA A 294 1.57 -11.34 -5.33
C ALA A 294 2.24 -10.95 -4.00
N PRO A 295 3.49 -11.37 -3.71
CA PRO A 295 4.17 -10.96 -2.49
C PRO A 295 4.59 -9.48 -2.49
N GLY A 296 4.45 -8.77 -3.60
CA GLY A 296 4.90 -7.38 -3.77
C GLY A 296 4.41 -6.45 -2.67
N PHE A 297 3.13 -6.56 -2.27
CA PHE A 297 2.58 -5.74 -1.21
C PHE A 297 3.29 -5.92 0.14
N ALA A 298 3.69 -7.14 0.49
CA ALA A 298 4.39 -7.44 1.73
C ALA A 298 5.85 -6.91 1.73
N PHE A 299 6.53 -7.01 0.57
CA PHE A 299 7.96 -6.71 0.47
C PHE A 299 8.30 -5.29 0.00
N MET A 300 7.30 -4.48 -0.42
CA MET A 300 7.59 -3.13 -0.94
C MET A 300 8.10 -2.12 0.09
N GLY A 301 8.04 -2.44 1.40
CA GLY A 301 8.62 -1.60 2.46
C GLY A 301 7.66 -0.57 3.07
N VAL A 302 6.36 -0.67 2.79
CA VAL A 302 5.33 0.24 3.35
C VAL A 302 4.71 -0.34 4.61
N THR A 303 4.29 -1.61 4.56
CA THR A 303 3.67 -2.30 5.70
C THR A 303 4.69 -2.73 6.73
N PHE A 304 5.92 -3.03 6.32
CA PHE A 304 7.03 -3.41 7.17
C PHE A 304 8.30 -2.65 6.76
N PRO A 305 8.99 -1.98 7.70
CA PRO A 305 10.17 -1.17 7.40
C PRO A 305 11.29 -1.99 6.76
N VAL A 306 11.90 -1.47 5.70
CA VAL A 306 13.00 -2.15 4.98
C VAL A 306 14.20 -2.44 5.89
N SER A 307 14.49 -1.55 6.84
CA SER A 307 15.56 -1.70 7.83
C SER A 307 15.38 -2.92 8.75
N ALA A 308 14.13 -3.34 8.99
CA ALA A 308 13.80 -4.49 9.82
C ALA A 308 13.59 -5.79 9.03
N MET A 309 13.71 -5.74 7.69
CA MET A 309 13.59 -6.93 6.84
C MET A 309 14.84 -7.82 6.94
N GLY A 310 14.63 -9.13 6.98
CA GLY A 310 15.71 -10.11 6.80
C GLY A 310 16.27 -10.11 5.36
N ASP A 311 17.41 -10.76 5.16
CA ASP A 311 18.14 -10.74 3.88
C ASP A 311 17.31 -11.29 2.72
N PHE A 312 16.56 -12.37 2.92
CA PHE A 312 15.69 -12.93 1.91
C PHE A 312 14.60 -11.94 1.47
N ALA A 313 13.97 -11.26 2.42
CA ALA A 313 12.92 -10.28 2.13
C ALA A 313 13.50 -9.07 1.37
N ARG A 314 14.69 -8.59 1.75
CA ARG A 314 15.42 -7.52 1.03
C ARG A 314 15.81 -7.94 -0.37
N PHE A 315 16.29 -9.17 -0.56
CA PHE A 315 16.60 -9.72 -1.87
C PHE A 315 15.33 -9.80 -2.74
N TRP A 316 14.23 -10.38 -2.23
CA TRP A 316 12.99 -10.46 -2.98
C TRP A 316 12.44 -9.09 -3.36
N ARG A 317 12.50 -8.14 -2.42
CA ARG A 317 12.13 -6.74 -2.65
C ARG A 317 12.89 -6.13 -3.82
N SER A 318 14.20 -6.37 -3.91
CA SER A 318 15.03 -5.82 -4.98
C SER A 318 14.69 -6.36 -6.38
N LEU A 319 14.04 -7.51 -6.44
CA LEU A 319 13.56 -8.11 -7.69
C LEU A 319 12.19 -7.58 -8.16
N LEU A 320 11.52 -6.72 -7.38
CA LEU A 320 10.17 -6.23 -7.69
C LEU A 320 10.23 -4.77 -8.17
N PRO A 321 9.81 -4.46 -9.41
CA PRO A 321 9.78 -3.07 -9.91
C PRO A 321 8.96 -2.13 -9.03
N VAL A 322 7.84 -2.62 -8.47
CA VAL A 322 6.97 -1.81 -7.61
C VAL A 322 7.67 -1.34 -6.35
N SER A 323 8.60 -2.12 -5.80
CA SER A 323 9.33 -1.74 -4.59
C SER A 323 10.17 -0.48 -4.81
N HIS A 324 10.85 -0.40 -5.95
CA HIS A 324 11.64 0.76 -6.35
C HIS A 324 10.75 1.96 -6.68
N TYR A 325 9.63 1.71 -7.36
CA TYR A 325 8.68 2.78 -7.67
C TYR A 325 8.01 3.36 -6.41
N VAL A 326 7.56 2.53 -5.47
CA VAL A 326 6.91 2.99 -4.23
C VAL A 326 7.89 3.76 -3.35
N GLU A 327 9.15 3.35 -3.28
CA GLU A 327 10.18 4.12 -2.57
C GLU A 327 10.40 5.49 -3.22
N LEU A 328 10.47 5.56 -4.55
CA LEU A 328 10.52 6.81 -5.30
C LEU A 328 9.28 7.67 -5.01
N GLN A 329 8.09 7.08 -5.05
CA GLN A 329 6.82 7.76 -4.78
C GLN A 329 6.81 8.37 -3.38
N ILE A 330 7.15 7.60 -2.34
CA ILE A 330 7.20 8.08 -0.95
C ILE A 330 8.25 9.19 -0.81
N GLY A 331 9.42 9.01 -1.42
CA GLY A 331 10.49 10.01 -1.42
C GLY A 331 10.03 11.35 -2.00
N GLN A 332 9.28 11.32 -3.11
CA GLN A 332 8.77 12.53 -3.73
C GLN A 332 7.51 13.05 -3.01
N SER A 333 6.54 12.21 -2.70
CA SER A 333 5.28 12.67 -2.13
C SER A 333 5.41 13.18 -0.71
N ASN A 334 6.07 12.41 0.16
CA ASN A 334 6.14 12.72 1.58
C ASN A 334 7.35 13.60 1.91
N TYR A 335 8.52 13.25 1.40
CA TYR A 335 9.77 13.88 1.84
C TYR A 335 10.25 14.99 0.92
N GLY A 336 9.71 15.11 -0.30
CA GLY A 336 10.16 16.10 -1.28
C GLY A 336 11.64 15.96 -1.64
N LEU A 337 12.15 14.73 -1.71
CA LEU A 337 13.57 14.46 -1.92
C LEU A 337 14.08 15.02 -3.25
N PRO A 338 15.34 15.53 -3.29
CA PRO A 338 15.95 16.01 -4.52
C PRO A 338 16.15 14.89 -5.53
N LEU A 339 16.32 15.25 -6.81
CA LEU A 339 16.53 14.30 -7.92
C LEU A 339 17.69 13.33 -7.64
N ALA A 340 18.77 13.78 -7.02
CA ALA A 340 19.92 12.94 -6.70
C ALA A 340 19.54 11.72 -5.86
N SER A 341 18.62 11.88 -4.92
CA SER A 341 18.11 10.78 -4.07
C SER A 341 17.18 9.82 -4.83
N ALA A 342 16.61 10.23 -5.96
CA ALA A 342 15.76 9.41 -6.81
C ALA A 342 16.56 8.55 -7.80
N LEU A 343 17.80 8.93 -8.13
CA LEU A 343 18.62 8.26 -9.14
C LEU A 343 18.84 6.76 -8.88
N PRO A 344 19.11 6.30 -7.66
CA PRO A 344 19.26 4.85 -7.40
C PRO A 344 18.03 4.04 -7.79
N GLN A 345 16.83 4.55 -7.48
CA GLN A 345 15.57 3.87 -7.79
C GLN A 345 15.26 3.90 -9.30
N LEU A 346 15.51 5.02 -9.96
CA LEU A 346 15.41 5.14 -11.42
C LEU A 346 16.40 4.21 -12.11
N GLY A 347 17.64 4.12 -11.62
CA GLY A 347 18.66 3.20 -12.12
C GLY A 347 18.27 1.73 -11.95
N ALA A 348 17.73 1.37 -10.77
CA ALA A 348 17.23 0.04 -10.52
C ALA A 348 16.09 -0.33 -11.49
N LEU A 349 15.14 0.57 -11.74
CA LEU A 349 14.07 0.33 -12.71
C LEU A 349 14.59 0.11 -14.13
N LEU A 350 15.66 0.77 -14.54
CA LEU A 350 16.30 0.54 -15.83
C LEU A 350 16.91 -0.85 -15.94
N LEU A 351 17.47 -1.39 -14.86
CA LEU A 351 18.06 -2.75 -14.84
C LEU A 351 17.00 -3.83 -15.15
N PHE A 352 15.74 -3.61 -14.84
CA PHE A 352 14.64 -4.52 -15.19
C PHE A 352 14.38 -4.63 -16.71
N LEU A 353 15.00 -3.80 -17.52
CA LEU A 353 14.96 -3.96 -18.98
C LEU A 353 15.94 -5.01 -19.50
N LEU A 354 16.95 -5.41 -18.70
CA LEU A 354 17.95 -6.41 -19.11
C LEU A 354 17.35 -7.78 -19.45
N PRO A 355 16.32 -8.32 -18.76
CA PRO A 355 15.67 -9.57 -19.13
C PRO A 355 15.13 -9.59 -20.57
N LEU A 356 14.85 -8.42 -21.16
CA LEU A 356 14.44 -8.33 -22.57
C LEU A 356 15.50 -8.88 -23.52
N LEU A 357 16.78 -8.80 -23.18
CA LEU A 357 17.86 -9.38 -23.95
C LEU A 357 17.72 -10.88 -24.10
N LEU A 358 17.29 -11.57 -23.03
CA LEU A 358 17.06 -13.02 -23.05
C LEU A 358 15.84 -13.36 -23.94
N VAL A 359 14.78 -12.55 -23.87
CA VAL A 359 13.61 -12.69 -24.75
C VAL A 359 14.03 -12.54 -26.20
N VAL A 360 14.79 -11.50 -26.55
CA VAL A 360 15.32 -11.29 -27.92
C VAL A 360 16.14 -12.48 -28.39
N ARG A 361 17.05 -12.97 -27.55
CA ARG A 361 17.90 -14.12 -27.90
C ARG A 361 17.06 -15.37 -28.22
N ARG A 362 16.06 -15.65 -27.39
CA ARG A 362 15.14 -16.79 -27.62
C ARG A 362 14.38 -16.67 -28.93
N TYR A 363 13.82 -15.50 -29.20
CA TYR A 363 13.05 -15.29 -30.45
C TYR A 363 13.96 -15.31 -31.68
N LYS A 364 15.23 -14.86 -31.60
CA LYS A 364 16.21 -15.00 -32.68
C LYS A 364 16.52 -16.45 -32.98
N GLN A 365 16.81 -17.25 -31.95
CA GLN A 365 17.07 -18.69 -32.12
C GLN A 365 15.92 -19.42 -32.81
N GLN A 366 14.69 -19.09 -32.46
CA GLN A 366 13.52 -19.70 -33.10
C GLN A 366 13.33 -19.26 -34.54
N ALA A 367 13.58 -18.00 -34.85
CA ALA A 367 13.51 -17.50 -36.21
C ALA A 367 14.56 -18.21 -37.11
N GLU A 368 15.73 -18.49 -36.56
CA GLU A 368 16.80 -19.25 -37.25
C GLU A 368 16.39 -20.71 -37.48
N LEU A 369 15.86 -21.40 -36.47
CA LEU A 369 15.38 -22.77 -36.59
C LEU A 369 14.22 -22.88 -37.61
N ALA A 370 13.29 -21.94 -37.59
CA ALA A 370 12.18 -21.91 -38.56
C ALA A 370 12.69 -21.75 -40.01
N ARG A 371 13.71 -20.90 -40.23
CA ARG A 371 14.33 -20.71 -41.54
C ARG A 371 15.05 -21.98 -42.01
N GLN A 372 15.78 -22.67 -41.14
CA GLN A 372 16.45 -23.91 -41.44
C GLN A 372 15.44 -25.02 -41.84
N SER A 373 14.37 -25.17 -41.07
CA SER A 373 13.31 -26.14 -41.36
C SER A 373 12.61 -25.86 -42.71
N ALA A 374 12.36 -24.57 -43.03
CA ALA A 374 11.79 -24.17 -44.29
C ALA A 374 12.74 -24.45 -45.48
N ALA A 375 14.04 -24.24 -45.31
CA ALA A 375 15.04 -24.53 -46.32
C ALA A 375 15.17 -26.02 -46.60
N VAL A 376 15.13 -26.88 -45.58
CA VAL A 376 15.13 -28.34 -45.72
C VAL A 376 13.86 -28.81 -46.47
N ALA A 377 12.69 -28.32 -46.06
CA ALA A 377 11.44 -28.67 -46.71
C ALA A 377 11.32 -28.19 -48.18
N SER A 378 12.03 -27.13 -48.57
CA SER A 378 12.11 -26.69 -49.96
C SER A 378 13.07 -27.54 -50.79
N ALA A 379 14.20 -27.97 -50.19
CA ALA A 379 15.15 -28.86 -50.85
C ALA A 379 14.58 -30.27 -51.11
N GLU A 380 13.71 -30.76 -50.21
CA GLU A 380 13.01 -32.06 -50.42
C GLU A 380 11.90 -32.01 -51.47
N LYS A 381 11.47 -30.84 -51.92
CA LYS A 381 10.40 -30.64 -52.92
C LYS A 381 10.92 -30.35 -54.32
N GLU A 382 12.22 -30.23 -54.57
CA GLU A 382 12.79 -30.19 -55.89
C GLU A 382 13.02 -31.65 -56.36
N PRO A 383 12.11 -32.22 -57.23
CA PRO A 383 12.36 -33.52 -57.80
C PRO A 383 13.43 -33.42 -58.90
N GLU A 384 14.29 -34.44 -59.01
CA GLU A 384 15.22 -34.66 -60.11
C GLU A 384 14.52 -34.66 -61.48
#